data_bcc947d1235c1a987045d6deb8d33e58
#
_entry.id   bcc947d1235c1a987045d6deb8d33e58
#
_cell.length_a   1.000
_cell.length_b   1.000
_cell.length_c   1.000
_cell.angle_alpha   90.00
_cell.angle_beta   90.00
_cell.angle_gamma   90.00
#
_symmetry.space_group_name_H-M   'P 1'
#
loop_
_entity.id
_entity.type
_entity.pdbx_description
1 polymer ?
#
loop_
_entity_poly.entity_id
_entity_poly.type
_entity_poly.pdbx_seq_one_letter_code
_entity_poly.pdbx_strand_id
1 'polypeptide(L)'
;MDGIVAEGIGRSFGSVHAVRDATFRAEAGRITGLVGPNGAGKTTLLLMLASLLAPDRGSIRVGGIDPVADPTGARRMLGWMPDALGAWPSLTVHESILTTARLHGLGREEARRRAGELLGLVGLDPLASSPAKVLSRGQKQKLGLARALVHDPQVLLLDEPASGLDPEARVQLRVLLRRLAAEGRTVLISSHVLSELEEVVDDTVFLVAGAVVEAPAVRARAWRIRILPPPLADAPGTENAMRADADPRAGVAAALGVPTEALSIDRGDVLAVFGDHRGAADGLARLIGQGVAVSAFAPAQSELEQAFLSLGDSPQSEGSGR
;
A
#
# COMPACT_ATOMS: atom_id res chain seq x y z
N MET A 1 14.04 -18.12 -8.77
CA MET A 1 12.97 -17.95 -9.78
C MET A 1 12.92 -16.49 -10.18
N ASP A 2 12.61 -16.22 -11.44
CA ASP A 2 12.45 -14.84 -11.88
C ASP A 2 11.11 -14.31 -11.38
N GLY A 3 11.11 -13.09 -10.85
CA GLY A 3 9.90 -12.39 -10.40
C GLY A 3 9.12 -11.80 -11.59
N ILE A 4 8.79 -10.52 -11.49
CA ILE A 4 8.20 -9.73 -12.58
C ILE A 4 9.28 -8.83 -13.16
N VAL A 5 9.40 -8.80 -14.50
CA VAL A 5 10.25 -7.85 -15.24
C VAL A 5 9.39 -7.15 -16.29
N ALA A 6 9.39 -5.85 -16.24
CA ALA A 6 8.69 -4.96 -17.17
C ALA A 6 9.71 -3.99 -17.77
N GLU A 7 9.76 -3.88 -19.09
CA GLU A 7 10.75 -3.05 -19.80
C GLU A 7 10.05 -2.22 -20.88
N GLY A 8 10.01 -0.90 -20.68
CA GLY A 8 9.48 0.07 -21.63
C GLY A 8 8.00 -0.13 -22.00
N ILE A 9 7.18 -0.65 -21.06
CA ILE A 9 5.79 -0.98 -21.35
C ILE A 9 4.98 0.30 -21.59
N GLY A 10 4.20 0.28 -22.67
CA GLY A 10 3.24 1.33 -22.95
C GLY A 10 1.89 0.77 -23.37
N ARG A 11 0.79 1.47 -23.00
CA ARG A 11 -0.57 1.16 -23.41
C ARG A 11 -1.43 2.42 -23.51
N SER A 12 -2.14 2.54 -24.64
CA SER A 12 -3.03 3.66 -24.92
C SER A 12 -4.44 3.17 -25.29
N PHE A 13 -5.44 3.99 -25.01
CA PHE A 13 -6.83 3.79 -25.40
C PHE A 13 -7.31 5.06 -26.13
N GLY A 14 -7.28 5.03 -27.44
CA GLY A 14 -7.50 6.22 -28.26
C GLY A 14 -6.44 7.29 -27.97
N SER A 15 -6.87 8.48 -27.54
CA SER A 15 -5.96 9.58 -27.14
C SER A 15 -5.43 9.49 -25.73
N VAL A 16 -5.92 8.54 -24.91
CA VAL A 16 -5.52 8.41 -23.51
C VAL A 16 -4.35 7.44 -23.38
N HIS A 17 -3.19 7.93 -22.99
CA HIS A 17 -2.01 7.13 -22.69
C HIS A 17 -2.09 6.64 -21.24
N ALA A 18 -2.71 5.48 -21.01
CA ALA A 18 -2.92 4.94 -19.67
C ALA A 18 -1.61 4.48 -19.00
N VAL A 19 -0.68 3.87 -19.77
CA VAL A 19 0.70 3.62 -19.39
C VAL A 19 1.58 4.13 -20.51
N ARG A 20 2.51 5.05 -20.17
CA ARG A 20 3.40 5.69 -21.18
C ARG A 20 4.74 4.99 -21.24
N ASP A 21 5.33 4.73 -20.05
CA ASP A 21 6.61 4.06 -19.93
C ASP A 21 6.71 3.43 -18.53
N ALA A 22 6.65 2.12 -18.48
CA ALA A 22 6.81 1.41 -17.22
C ALA A 22 7.97 0.41 -17.35
N THR A 23 9.06 0.73 -16.66
CA THR A 23 10.23 -0.13 -16.51
C THR A 23 10.46 -0.36 -15.03
N PHE A 24 10.31 -1.62 -14.57
CA PHE A 24 10.53 -2.01 -13.18
C PHE A 24 10.73 -3.51 -13.04
N ARG A 25 11.15 -3.91 -11.85
CA ARG A 25 11.26 -5.31 -11.43
C ARG A 25 10.56 -5.51 -10.09
N ALA A 26 9.94 -6.68 -9.92
CA ALA A 26 9.49 -7.16 -8.62
C ALA A 26 10.14 -8.53 -8.39
N GLU A 27 10.95 -8.63 -7.35
CA GLU A 27 11.81 -9.78 -7.11
C GLU A 27 11.06 -10.94 -6.45
N ALA A 28 11.51 -12.16 -6.68
CA ALA A 28 11.00 -13.33 -5.97
C ALA A 28 11.37 -13.26 -4.48
N GLY A 29 10.46 -13.71 -3.63
CA GLY A 29 10.63 -13.66 -2.18
C GLY A 29 10.40 -12.28 -1.57
N ARG A 30 9.93 -11.31 -2.34
CA ARG A 30 9.69 -9.94 -1.89
C ARG A 30 8.27 -9.46 -2.19
N ILE A 31 7.86 -8.47 -1.43
CA ILE A 31 6.59 -7.76 -1.62
C ILE A 31 6.89 -6.37 -2.18
N THR A 32 6.45 -6.13 -3.40
CA THR A 32 6.60 -4.84 -4.08
C THR A 32 5.28 -4.08 -4.06
N GLY A 33 5.29 -2.84 -3.57
CA GLY A 33 4.15 -1.92 -3.60
C GLY A 33 4.08 -1.16 -4.93
N LEU A 34 2.92 -1.14 -5.57
CA LEU A 34 2.65 -0.29 -6.73
C LEU A 34 1.84 0.93 -6.27
N VAL A 35 2.50 2.07 -6.20
CA VAL A 35 1.97 3.33 -5.65
C VAL A 35 1.72 4.33 -6.78
N GLY A 36 0.61 5.04 -6.68
CA GLY A 36 0.29 6.11 -7.62
C GLY A 36 -1.11 6.69 -7.38
N PRO A 37 -1.39 7.92 -7.82
CA PRO A 37 -2.72 8.51 -7.70
C PRO A 37 -3.77 7.73 -8.51
N ASN A 38 -5.04 8.05 -8.27
CA ASN A 38 -6.11 7.51 -9.09
C ASN A 38 -5.93 7.98 -10.53
N GLY A 39 -6.12 7.06 -11.49
CA GLY A 39 -5.88 7.34 -12.90
C GLY A 39 -4.41 7.28 -13.34
N ALA A 40 -3.45 6.96 -12.46
CA ALA A 40 -2.03 6.82 -12.82
C ALA A 40 -1.73 5.65 -13.77
N GLY A 41 -2.67 4.73 -13.98
CA GLY A 41 -2.48 3.56 -14.85
C GLY A 41 -2.22 2.25 -14.09
N LYS A 42 -2.31 2.22 -12.74
CA LYS A 42 -2.03 1.02 -11.92
C LYS A 42 -2.83 -0.21 -12.38
N THR A 43 -4.14 -0.10 -12.46
CA THR A 43 -5.00 -1.21 -12.90
C THR A 43 -4.69 -1.64 -14.34
N THR A 44 -4.41 -0.69 -15.25
CA THR A 44 -4.00 -1.02 -16.63
C THR A 44 -2.69 -1.79 -16.64
N LEU A 45 -1.71 -1.38 -15.85
CA LEU A 45 -0.44 -2.08 -15.70
C LEU A 45 -0.65 -3.50 -15.15
N LEU A 46 -1.44 -3.64 -14.07
CA LEU A 46 -1.77 -4.95 -13.49
C LEU A 46 -2.49 -5.86 -14.48
N LEU A 47 -3.40 -5.35 -15.30
CA LEU A 47 -4.09 -6.12 -16.34
C LEU A 47 -3.11 -6.64 -17.41
N MET A 48 -2.10 -5.85 -17.79
CA MET A 48 -1.06 -6.31 -18.72
C MET A 48 -0.20 -7.42 -18.12
N LEU A 49 0.21 -7.28 -16.86
CA LEU A 49 0.95 -8.31 -16.12
C LEU A 49 0.11 -9.59 -15.94
N ALA A 50 -1.21 -9.43 -15.72
CA ALA A 50 -2.16 -10.55 -15.57
C ALA A 50 -2.50 -11.26 -16.88
N SER A 51 -1.87 -10.93 -18.00
CA SER A 51 -2.17 -11.46 -19.34
C SER A 51 -3.63 -11.22 -19.81
N LEU A 52 -4.28 -10.19 -19.29
CA LEU A 52 -5.65 -9.80 -19.65
C LEU A 52 -5.68 -8.66 -20.67
N LEU A 53 -4.55 -7.98 -20.87
CA LEU A 53 -4.37 -6.89 -21.81
C LEU A 53 -2.97 -6.96 -22.41
N ALA A 54 -2.84 -6.86 -23.73
CA ALA A 54 -1.54 -6.76 -24.36
C ALA A 54 -1.00 -5.33 -24.28
N PRO A 55 0.30 -5.11 -24.01
CA PRO A 55 0.93 -3.81 -24.17
C PRO A 55 1.00 -3.42 -25.66
N ASP A 56 1.00 -2.11 -25.94
CA ASP A 56 1.25 -1.62 -27.31
C ASP A 56 2.75 -1.64 -27.65
N ARG A 57 3.62 -1.55 -26.61
CA ARG A 57 5.09 -1.60 -26.74
C ARG A 57 5.74 -2.10 -25.47
N GLY A 58 7.00 -2.44 -25.57
CA GLY A 58 7.82 -2.99 -24.48
C GLY A 58 7.67 -4.48 -24.30
N SER A 59 8.27 -5.02 -23.26
CA SER A 59 8.25 -6.46 -22.94
C SER A 59 7.88 -6.71 -21.48
N ILE A 60 7.21 -7.84 -21.23
CA ILE A 60 6.82 -8.31 -19.90
C ILE A 60 7.30 -9.75 -19.73
N ARG A 61 7.81 -10.06 -18.53
CA ARG A 61 7.99 -11.43 -18.06
C ARG A 61 7.43 -11.58 -16.66
N VAL A 62 6.66 -12.65 -16.46
CA VAL A 62 6.05 -13.02 -15.18
C VAL A 62 6.49 -14.45 -14.87
N GLY A 63 7.31 -14.63 -13.85
CA GLY A 63 7.91 -15.93 -13.55
C GLY A 63 8.76 -16.47 -14.71
N GLY A 64 9.39 -15.57 -15.49
CA GLY A 64 10.16 -15.92 -16.68
C GLY A 64 9.34 -16.11 -17.97
N ILE A 65 8.00 -16.12 -17.89
CA ILE A 65 7.08 -16.35 -19.02
C ILE A 65 6.61 -15.01 -19.58
N ASP A 66 6.56 -14.88 -20.91
CA ASP A 66 5.95 -13.74 -21.60
C ASP A 66 4.42 -13.93 -21.62
N PRO A 67 3.62 -13.06 -20.93
CA PRO A 67 2.18 -13.22 -20.82
C PRO A 67 1.42 -12.91 -22.12
N VAL A 68 2.08 -12.33 -23.13
CA VAL A 68 1.51 -12.08 -24.46
C VAL A 68 1.73 -13.29 -25.35
N ALA A 69 2.94 -13.85 -25.35
CA ALA A 69 3.30 -15.00 -26.16
C ALA A 69 2.72 -16.32 -25.63
N ASP A 70 2.75 -16.51 -24.30
CA ASP A 70 2.16 -17.68 -23.61
C ASP A 70 1.24 -17.26 -22.47
N PRO A 71 0.03 -16.77 -22.77
CA PRO A 71 -0.93 -16.35 -21.73
C PRO A 71 -1.40 -17.50 -20.84
N THR A 72 -1.39 -18.74 -21.34
CA THR A 72 -1.80 -19.90 -20.56
C THR A 72 -0.73 -20.29 -19.55
N GLY A 73 0.52 -20.31 -19.95
CA GLY A 73 1.66 -20.54 -19.06
C GLY A 73 1.74 -19.46 -17.98
N ALA A 74 1.63 -18.20 -18.38
CA ALA A 74 1.63 -17.08 -17.42
C ALA A 74 0.53 -17.21 -16.36
N ARG A 75 -0.71 -17.53 -16.75
CA ARG A 75 -1.86 -17.68 -15.82
C ARG A 75 -1.70 -18.88 -14.87
N ARG A 76 -0.94 -19.89 -15.22
CA ARG A 76 -0.61 -21.00 -14.30
C ARG A 76 0.34 -20.57 -13.19
N MET A 77 1.19 -19.60 -13.47
CA MET A 77 2.15 -19.05 -12.50
C MET A 77 1.58 -17.93 -11.65
N LEU A 78 0.45 -17.33 -12.08
CA LEU A 78 -0.05 -16.06 -11.61
C LEU A 78 -1.38 -16.18 -10.87
N GLY A 79 -1.45 -15.71 -9.63
CA GLY A 79 -2.67 -15.42 -8.89
C GLY A 79 -3.07 -13.96 -9.08
N TRP A 80 -4.28 -13.72 -9.59
CA TRP A 80 -4.79 -12.38 -9.81
C TRP A 80 -6.00 -12.08 -8.93
N MET A 81 -5.92 -10.97 -8.20
CA MET A 81 -7.01 -10.43 -7.39
C MET A 81 -7.28 -8.99 -7.83
N PRO A 82 -8.33 -8.73 -8.62
CA PRO A 82 -8.74 -7.37 -8.98
C PRO A 82 -9.45 -6.67 -7.82
N ASP A 83 -9.42 -5.32 -7.77
CA ASP A 83 -10.20 -4.54 -6.80
C ASP A 83 -11.71 -4.80 -6.93
N ALA A 84 -12.23 -4.80 -8.17
CA ALA A 84 -13.61 -5.15 -8.45
C ALA A 84 -13.79 -6.67 -8.51
N LEU A 85 -14.01 -7.29 -7.36
CA LEU A 85 -14.26 -8.73 -7.28
C LEU A 85 -15.60 -9.11 -7.88
N GLY A 86 -15.58 -9.60 -9.10
CA GLY A 86 -16.71 -10.31 -9.69
C GLY A 86 -17.00 -11.60 -8.90
N ALA A 87 -17.91 -11.53 -7.94
CA ALA A 87 -18.45 -12.74 -7.32
C ALA A 87 -19.58 -13.28 -8.21
N TRP A 88 -19.63 -14.61 -8.42
CA TRP A 88 -20.79 -15.24 -9.00
C TRP A 88 -21.93 -15.21 -7.96
N PRO A 89 -22.98 -14.40 -8.15
CA PRO A 89 -23.96 -14.13 -7.08
C PRO A 89 -24.73 -15.39 -6.65
N SER A 90 -24.84 -16.36 -7.54
CA SER A 90 -25.57 -17.61 -7.35
C SER A 90 -24.78 -18.72 -6.66
N LEU A 91 -23.44 -18.59 -6.60
CA LEU A 91 -22.58 -19.57 -5.95
C LEU A 91 -22.41 -19.26 -4.47
N THR A 92 -22.27 -20.30 -3.67
CA THR A 92 -21.80 -20.17 -2.29
C THR A 92 -20.31 -19.79 -2.26
N VAL A 93 -19.82 -19.36 -1.11
CA VAL A 93 -18.40 -19.05 -0.90
C VAL A 93 -17.52 -20.26 -1.24
N HIS A 94 -17.89 -21.45 -0.72
CA HIS A 94 -17.18 -22.69 -1.02
C HIS A 94 -17.22 -23.04 -2.52
N GLU A 95 -18.40 -22.98 -3.15
CA GLU A 95 -18.55 -23.27 -4.59
C GLU A 95 -17.76 -22.29 -5.45
N SER A 96 -17.64 -21.03 -5.05
CA SER A 96 -16.83 -20.03 -5.77
C SER A 96 -15.36 -20.41 -5.81
N ILE A 97 -14.78 -20.85 -4.68
CA ILE A 97 -13.39 -21.31 -4.61
C ILE A 97 -13.23 -22.63 -5.38
N LEU A 98 -14.13 -23.59 -5.16
CA LEU A 98 -14.14 -24.90 -5.83
C LEU A 98 -14.19 -24.73 -7.35
N THR A 99 -15.08 -23.88 -7.86
CA THR A 99 -15.22 -23.62 -9.30
C THR A 99 -13.93 -23.00 -9.86
N THR A 100 -13.33 -22.04 -9.14
CA THR A 100 -12.06 -21.45 -9.56
C THR A 100 -10.96 -22.51 -9.62
N ALA A 101 -10.87 -23.40 -8.63
CA ALA A 101 -9.92 -24.51 -8.62
C ALA A 101 -10.10 -25.43 -9.85
N ARG A 102 -11.35 -25.75 -10.18
CA ARG A 102 -11.67 -26.57 -11.35
C ARG A 102 -11.29 -25.89 -12.67
N LEU A 103 -11.48 -24.56 -12.77
CA LEU A 103 -11.08 -23.78 -13.95
C LEU A 103 -9.54 -23.74 -14.12
N HIS A 104 -8.79 -23.84 -13.02
CA HIS A 104 -7.34 -23.99 -13.06
C HIS A 104 -6.87 -25.44 -13.28
N GLY A 105 -7.80 -26.39 -13.50
CA GLY A 105 -7.48 -27.76 -13.88
C GLY A 105 -7.27 -28.73 -12.71
N LEU A 106 -7.51 -28.31 -11.44
CA LEU A 106 -7.41 -29.22 -10.29
C LEU A 106 -8.43 -30.34 -10.38
N GLY A 107 -8.05 -31.56 -10.02
CA GLY A 107 -8.94 -32.71 -9.91
C GLY A 107 -10.07 -32.46 -8.91
N ARG A 108 -11.18 -33.22 -8.98
CA ARG A 108 -12.37 -32.98 -8.15
C ARG A 108 -12.06 -33.03 -6.66
N GLU A 109 -11.34 -34.04 -6.22
CA GLU A 109 -11.01 -34.22 -4.79
C GLU A 109 -9.97 -33.20 -4.31
N GLU A 110 -8.99 -32.92 -5.14
CA GLU A 110 -7.98 -31.89 -4.83
C GLU A 110 -8.62 -30.50 -4.75
N ALA A 111 -9.51 -30.15 -5.69
CA ALA A 111 -10.23 -28.89 -5.67
C ALA A 111 -11.08 -28.72 -4.40
N ARG A 112 -11.73 -29.82 -3.92
CA ARG A 112 -12.47 -29.80 -2.66
C ARG A 112 -11.58 -29.58 -1.45
N ARG A 113 -10.49 -30.35 -1.36
CA ARG A 113 -9.49 -30.21 -0.30
C ARG A 113 -8.94 -28.78 -0.26
N ARG A 114 -8.51 -28.27 -1.42
CA ARG A 114 -7.96 -26.93 -1.56
C ARG A 114 -8.96 -25.83 -1.19
N ALA A 115 -10.23 -25.99 -1.58
CA ALA A 115 -11.27 -25.03 -1.19
C ALA A 115 -11.47 -24.99 0.34
N GLY A 116 -11.45 -26.12 1.02
CA GLY A 116 -11.53 -26.19 2.48
C GLY A 116 -10.32 -25.52 3.15
N GLU A 117 -9.08 -25.82 2.70
CA GLU A 117 -7.87 -25.19 3.21
C GLU A 117 -7.89 -23.66 3.08
N LEU A 118 -8.32 -23.16 1.93
CA LEU A 118 -8.38 -21.73 1.66
C LEU A 118 -9.48 -21.02 2.43
N LEU A 119 -10.63 -21.66 2.67
CA LEU A 119 -11.65 -21.12 3.57
C LEU A 119 -11.07 -20.86 4.96
N GLY A 120 -10.38 -21.87 5.54
CA GLY A 120 -9.69 -21.72 6.83
C GLY A 120 -8.63 -20.64 6.80
N LEU A 121 -7.82 -20.61 5.72
CA LEU A 121 -6.74 -19.63 5.57
C LEU A 121 -7.23 -18.18 5.63
N VAL A 122 -8.37 -17.87 5.00
CA VAL A 122 -8.94 -16.52 4.93
C VAL A 122 -10.03 -16.26 5.97
N GLY A 123 -10.34 -17.26 6.85
CA GLY A 123 -11.35 -17.14 7.90
C GLY A 123 -12.78 -17.00 7.39
N LEU A 124 -13.13 -17.73 6.33
CA LEU A 124 -14.45 -17.77 5.74
C LEU A 124 -15.21 -19.08 5.99
N ASP A 125 -14.70 -20.00 6.82
CA ASP A 125 -15.35 -21.28 7.15
C ASP A 125 -16.80 -21.11 7.62
N PRO A 126 -17.12 -20.16 8.52
CA PRO A 126 -18.50 -19.98 9.00
C PRO A 126 -19.48 -19.58 7.89
N LEU A 127 -18.96 -19.07 6.78
CA LEU A 127 -19.72 -18.56 5.64
C LEU A 127 -19.65 -19.48 4.41
N ALA A 128 -19.04 -20.65 4.53
CA ALA A 128 -18.80 -21.57 3.40
C ALA A 128 -20.06 -21.86 2.57
N SER A 129 -21.21 -22.06 3.21
CA SER A 129 -22.49 -22.33 2.57
C SER A 129 -23.30 -21.07 2.24
N SER A 130 -22.84 -19.89 2.61
CA SER A 130 -23.53 -18.62 2.32
C SER A 130 -23.35 -18.23 0.86
N PRO A 131 -24.40 -17.69 0.20
CA PRO A 131 -24.26 -17.14 -1.15
C PRO A 131 -23.24 -15.98 -1.17
N ALA A 132 -22.35 -15.94 -2.17
CA ALA A 132 -21.31 -14.90 -2.25
C ALA A 132 -21.89 -13.47 -2.35
N LYS A 133 -23.13 -13.31 -2.82
CA LYS A 133 -23.81 -12.01 -2.91
C LYS A 133 -24.03 -11.32 -1.55
N VAL A 134 -24.21 -12.07 -0.46
CA VAL A 134 -24.51 -11.53 0.87
C VAL A 134 -23.27 -11.12 1.67
N LEU A 135 -22.07 -11.42 1.15
CA LEU A 135 -20.82 -11.08 1.79
C LEU A 135 -20.64 -9.55 1.89
N SER A 136 -20.09 -9.12 3.02
CA SER A 136 -19.58 -7.74 3.17
C SER A 136 -18.43 -7.47 2.19
N ARG A 137 -18.04 -6.20 2.04
CA ARG A 137 -16.90 -5.83 1.17
C ARG A 137 -15.63 -6.56 1.61
N GLY A 138 -15.28 -6.53 2.90
CA GLY A 138 -14.11 -7.22 3.42
C GLY A 138 -14.14 -8.74 3.25
N GLN A 139 -15.34 -9.37 3.43
CA GLN A 139 -15.51 -10.81 3.17
C GLN A 139 -15.36 -11.15 1.68
N LYS A 140 -15.80 -10.26 0.77
CA LYS A 140 -15.53 -10.41 -0.67
C LYS A 140 -14.04 -10.32 -0.98
N GLN A 141 -13.30 -9.40 -0.32
CA GLN A 141 -11.83 -9.31 -0.46
C GLN A 141 -11.15 -10.62 -0.03
N LYS A 142 -11.54 -11.17 1.12
CA LYS A 142 -11.04 -12.46 1.59
C LYS A 142 -11.35 -13.60 0.58
N LEU A 143 -12.54 -13.63 0.01
CA LEU A 143 -12.90 -14.59 -1.04
C LEU A 143 -12.05 -14.40 -2.31
N GLY A 144 -11.79 -13.15 -2.72
CA GLY A 144 -10.92 -12.82 -3.85
C GLY A 144 -9.52 -13.33 -3.66
N LEU A 145 -8.95 -13.13 -2.48
CA LEU A 145 -7.63 -13.63 -2.11
C LEU A 145 -7.57 -15.17 -2.14
N ALA A 146 -8.58 -15.85 -1.59
CA ALA A 146 -8.66 -17.31 -1.65
C ALA A 146 -8.71 -17.82 -3.10
N ARG A 147 -9.45 -17.15 -3.97
CA ARG A 147 -9.52 -17.50 -5.41
C ARG A 147 -8.18 -17.26 -6.12
N ALA A 148 -7.48 -16.18 -5.79
CA ALA A 148 -6.15 -15.90 -6.35
C ALA A 148 -5.11 -16.94 -5.93
N LEU A 149 -5.26 -17.56 -4.76
CA LEU A 149 -4.34 -18.56 -4.21
C LEU A 149 -4.67 -20.01 -4.58
N VAL A 150 -5.77 -20.26 -5.30
CA VAL A 150 -6.33 -21.60 -5.43
C VAL A 150 -5.41 -22.62 -6.10
N HIS A 151 -4.66 -22.22 -7.11
CA HIS A 151 -3.78 -23.07 -7.91
C HIS A 151 -2.31 -22.99 -7.49
N ASP A 152 -2.04 -22.44 -6.29
CA ASP A 152 -0.72 -22.32 -5.70
C ASP A 152 0.28 -21.51 -6.54
N PRO A 153 -0.05 -20.26 -6.92
CA PRO A 153 0.74 -19.45 -7.84
C PRO A 153 2.08 -19.04 -7.26
N GLN A 154 3.08 -18.82 -8.12
CA GLN A 154 4.40 -18.31 -7.77
C GLN A 154 4.45 -16.78 -7.74
N VAL A 155 3.56 -16.12 -8.48
CA VAL A 155 3.44 -14.67 -8.56
C VAL A 155 2.04 -14.27 -8.16
N LEU A 156 1.92 -13.26 -7.30
CA LEU A 156 0.64 -12.70 -6.87
C LEU A 156 0.54 -11.24 -7.31
N LEU A 157 -0.51 -10.92 -8.03
CA LEU A 157 -0.91 -9.55 -8.35
C LEU A 157 -2.18 -9.24 -7.57
N LEU A 158 -2.12 -8.26 -6.66
CA LEU A 158 -3.21 -7.92 -5.76
C LEU A 158 -3.55 -6.44 -5.90
N ASP A 159 -4.75 -6.17 -6.45
CA ASP A 159 -5.24 -4.79 -6.62
C ASP A 159 -6.13 -4.43 -5.42
N GLU A 160 -5.66 -3.51 -4.57
CA GLU A 160 -6.35 -3.00 -3.38
C GLU A 160 -6.82 -4.10 -2.38
N PRO A 161 -6.02 -5.13 -2.03
CA PRO A 161 -6.50 -6.29 -1.28
C PRO A 161 -6.92 -5.99 0.16
N ALA A 162 -6.46 -4.87 0.75
CA ALA A 162 -6.83 -4.43 2.10
C ALA A 162 -8.12 -3.60 2.13
N SER A 163 -8.66 -3.23 0.96
CA SER A 163 -9.83 -2.36 0.87
C SER A 163 -11.07 -2.95 1.54
N GLY A 164 -11.63 -2.21 2.51
CA GLY A 164 -12.83 -2.62 3.25
C GLY A 164 -12.60 -3.73 4.29
N LEU A 165 -11.35 -4.09 4.58
CA LEU A 165 -11.02 -4.96 5.71
C LEU A 165 -11.04 -4.14 7.02
N ASP A 166 -11.46 -4.79 8.10
CA ASP A 166 -11.27 -4.28 9.45
C ASP A 166 -9.78 -4.36 9.87
N PRO A 167 -9.38 -3.67 10.96
CA PRO A 167 -7.97 -3.64 11.38
C PRO A 167 -7.38 -5.03 11.65
N GLU A 168 -8.14 -5.96 12.23
CA GLU A 168 -7.66 -7.32 12.51
C GLU A 168 -7.42 -8.09 11.20
N ALA A 169 -8.35 -8.02 10.26
CA ALA A 169 -8.22 -8.66 8.96
C ALA A 169 -7.03 -8.09 8.15
N ARG A 170 -6.70 -6.80 8.28
CA ARG A 170 -5.51 -6.19 7.68
C ARG A 170 -4.22 -6.78 8.25
N VAL A 171 -4.14 -6.96 9.58
CA VAL A 171 -3.00 -7.62 10.21
C VAL A 171 -2.85 -9.06 9.71
N GLN A 172 -3.96 -9.82 9.64
CA GLN A 172 -3.97 -11.19 9.12
C GLN A 172 -3.50 -11.25 7.66
N LEU A 173 -3.97 -10.32 6.81
CA LEU A 173 -3.53 -10.21 5.41
C LEU A 173 -2.02 -9.96 5.34
N ARG A 174 -1.49 -9.01 6.11
CA ARG A 174 -0.06 -8.69 6.15
C ARG A 174 0.79 -9.91 6.54
N VAL A 175 0.40 -10.61 7.61
CA VAL A 175 1.09 -11.84 8.05
C VAL A 175 1.08 -12.89 6.95
N LEU A 176 -0.05 -13.07 6.26
CA LEU A 176 -0.16 -14.01 5.15
C LEU A 176 0.76 -13.64 3.99
N LEU A 177 0.76 -12.37 3.55
CA LEU A 177 1.60 -11.91 2.45
C LEU A 177 3.09 -12.06 2.77
N ARG A 178 3.51 -11.71 3.99
CA ARG A 178 4.89 -11.89 4.45
C ARG A 178 5.29 -13.37 4.44
N ARG A 179 4.41 -14.28 4.87
CA ARG A 179 4.66 -15.72 4.81
C ARG A 179 4.82 -16.19 3.36
N LEU A 180 3.92 -15.78 2.45
CA LEU A 180 3.99 -16.16 1.03
C LEU A 180 5.28 -15.66 0.36
N ALA A 181 5.72 -14.44 0.68
CA ALA A 181 7.01 -13.93 0.22
C ALA A 181 8.18 -14.74 0.79
N ALA A 182 8.19 -15.06 2.08
CA ALA A 182 9.21 -15.89 2.71
C ALA A 182 9.28 -17.32 2.12
N GLU A 183 8.17 -17.83 1.57
CA GLU A 183 8.11 -19.09 0.79
C GLU A 183 8.70 -18.94 -0.63
N GLY A 184 9.20 -17.75 -0.99
CA GLY A 184 9.84 -17.47 -2.30
C GLY A 184 8.91 -16.93 -3.37
N ARG A 185 7.64 -16.60 -3.05
CA ARG A 185 6.70 -16.04 -4.04
C ARG A 185 6.97 -14.56 -4.28
N THR A 186 6.71 -14.12 -5.49
CA THR A 186 6.71 -12.70 -5.84
C THR A 186 5.34 -12.11 -5.56
N VAL A 187 5.26 -11.01 -4.81
CA VAL A 187 4.01 -10.32 -4.54
C VAL A 187 4.08 -8.89 -5.05
N LEU A 188 3.17 -8.50 -5.93
CA LEU A 188 2.94 -7.11 -6.34
C LEU A 188 1.57 -6.68 -5.84
N ILE A 189 1.55 -5.67 -4.98
CA ILE A 189 0.34 -5.17 -4.33
C ILE A 189 0.13 -3.68 -4.65
N SER A 190 -1.06 -3.30 -5.08
CA SER A 190 -1.44 -1.90 -5.15
C SER A 190 -2.22 -1.49 -3.90
N SER A 191 -2.06 -0.24 -3.47
CA SER A 191 -2.97 0.42 -2.54
C SER A 191 -2.93 1.93 -2.75
N HIS A 192 -4.03 2.58 -2.39
CA HIS A 192 -4.11 4.04 -2.27
C HIS A 192 -3.83 4.53 -0.83
N VAL A 193 -3.70 3.63 0.13
CA VAL A 193 -3.36 3.91 1.53
C VAL A 193 -1.90 3.59 1.76
N LEU A 194 -1.05 4.62 1.70
CA LEU A 194 0.41 4.47 1.72
C LEU A 194 0.94 3.90 3.03
N SER A 195 0.35 4.32 4.17
CA SER A 195 0.73 3.81 5.49
C SER A 195 0.48 2.30 5.65
N GLU A 196 -0.54 1.75 4.98
CA GLU A 196 -0.79 0.30 4.97
C GLU A 196 0.25 -0.46 4.14
N LEU A 197 0.68 0.12 3.00
CA LEU A 197 1.74 -0.45 2.18
C LEU A 197 3.08 -0.47 2.91
N GLU A 198 3.45 0.63 3.54
CA GLU A 198 4.74 0.76 4.22
C GLU A 198 4.99 -0.32 5.29
N GLU A 199 3.92 -0.79 5.92
CA GLU A 199 4.01 -1.86 6.91
C GLU A 199 4.27 -3.25 6.29
N VAL A 200 4.04 -3.42 4.97
CA VAL A 200 4.07 -4.75 4.33
C VAL A 200 5.05 -4.87 3.17
N VAL A 201 5.47 -3.78 2.52
CA VAL A 201 6.33 -3.84 1.34
C VAL A 201 7.82 -3.88 1.68
N ASP A 202 8.60 -4.48 0.80
CA ASP A 202 10.06 -4.47 0.81
C ASP A 202 10.60 -3.44 -0.19
N ASP A 203 9.89 -3.25 -1.31
CA ASP A 203 10.21 -2.33 -2.40
C ASP A 203 8.97 -1.59 -2.86
N THR A 204 9.18 -0.46 -3.52
CA THR A 204 8.08 0.35 -4.03
C THR A 204 8.34 0.83 -5.45
N VAL A 205 7.32 0.71 -6.30
CA VAL A 205 7.27 1.24 -7.66
C VAL A 205 6.27 2.39 -7.69
N PHE A 206 6.74 3.59 -7.99
CA PHE A 206 5.90 4.76 -8.14
C PHE A 206 5.45 4.93 -9.58
N LEU A 207 4.13 4.96 -9.80
CA LEU A 207 3.52 5.19 -11.11
C LEU A 207 2.80 6.55 -11.11
N VAL A 208 3.29 7.50 -11.90
CA VAL A 208 2.74 8.86 -12.02
C VAL A 208 2.44 9.15 -13.47
N ALA A 209 1.22 9.55 -13.78
CA ALA A 209 0.76 9.88 -15.12
C ALA A 209 1.17 8.84 -16.20
N GLY A 210 1.10 7.54 -15.85
CA GLY A 210 1.42 6.43 -16.73
C GLY A 210 2.91 6.09 -16.88
N ALA A 211 3.80 6.73 -16.13
CA ALA A 211 5.23 6.43 -16.14
C ALA A 211 5.72 5.96 -14.77
N VAL A 212 6.63 5.00 -14.75
CA VAL A 212 7.36 4.65 -13.53
C VAL A 212 8.41 5.72 -13.29
N VAL A 213 8.43 6.23 -12.06
CA VAL A 213 9.37 7.28 -11.62
C VAL A 213 10.18 6.80 -10.42
N GLU A 214 11.41 7.30 -10.30
CA GLU A 214 12.21 7.04 -9.12
C GLU A 214 11.62 7.77 -7.91
N ALA A 215 11.69 7.12 -6.73
CA ALA A 215 11.31 7.76 -5.49
C ALA A 215 12.21 8.98 -5.25
N PRO A 216 11.65 10.18 -5.05
CA PRO A 216 12.47 11.35 -4.77
C PRO A 216 13.16 11.17 -3.42
N ALA A 217 14.43 11.62 -3.34
CA ALA A 217 15.16 11.64 -2.09
C ALA A 217 14.50 12.64 -1.12
N VAL A 218 13.95 12.13 -0.04
CA VAL A 218 13.36 12.96 1.02
C VAL A 218 14.49 13.63 1.80
N ARG A 219 14.69 14.95 1.59
CA ARG A 219 15.80 15.72 2.19
C ARG A 219 15.46 16.32 3.56
N ALA A 220 14.19 16.49 3.89
CA ALA A 220 13.74 17.03 5.16
C ALA A 220 12.38 16.46 5.53
N ARG A 221 12.13 16.24 6.82
CA ARG A 221 10.91 15.60 7.30
C ARG A 221 10.24 16.44 8.37
N ALA A 222 8.93 16.59 8.26
CA ALA A 222 8.10 17.10 9.34
C ALA A 222 7.96 16.01 10.43
N TRP A 223 8.17 16.42 11.68
CA TRP A 223 7.99 15.59 12.85
C TRP A 223 6.86 16.14 13.71
N ARG A 224 6.02 15.27 14.17
CA ARG A 224 4.91 15.56 15.08
C ARG A 224 5.41 15.48 16.50
N ILE A 225 5.22 16.56 17.24
CA ILE A 225 5.62 16.72 18.64
C ILE A 225 4.36 16.93 19.45
N ARG A 226 3.98 15.95 20.26
CA ARG A 226 2.89 16.09 21.21
C ARG A 226 3.46 16.47 22.57
N ILE A 227 3.05 17.62 23.07
CA ILE A 227 3.42 18.10 24.40
C ILE A 227 2.28 17.89 25.38
N LEU A 228 2.63 17.55 26.62
CA LEU A 228 1.67 17.51 27.71
C LEU A 228 1.44 18.94 28.20
N PRO A 229 0.18 19.31 28.55
CA PRO A 229 -0.06 20.55 29.29
C PRO A 229 0.68 20.49 30.62
N PRO A 230 1.15 21.63 31.15
CA PRO A 230 1.76 21.65 32.45
C PRO A 230 0.81 21.05 33.50
N PRO A 231 1.32 20.30 34.51
CA PRO A 231 0.48 19.72 35.52
C PRO A 231 -0.34 20.83 36.20
N LEU A 232 -1.62 20.55 36.42
CA LEU A 232 -2.47 21.44 37.22
C LEU A 232 -1.81 21.55 38.59
N ALA A 233 -1.30 22.72 38.93
CA ALA A 233 -0.79 22.95 40.28
C ALA A 233 -1.99 22.92 41.24
N ASP A 234 -1.99 21.96 42.17
CA ASP A 234 -2.94 21.86 43.29
C ASP A 234 -2.73 23.04 44.27
N ALA A 235 -2.97 24.26 43.84
CA ALA A 235 -2.98 25.44 44.71
C ALA A 235 -4.35 26.11 44.59
N PRO A 236 -5.15 26.14 45.67
CA PRO A 236 -6.39 26.88 45.68
C PRO A 236 -6.08 28.38 45.67
N GLY A 237 -6.41 29.07 44.57
CA GLY A 237 -6.43 30.53 44.52
C GLY A 237 -5.63 31.23 43.43
N THR A 238 -5.04 30.55 42.48
CA THR A 238 -4.43 31.22 41.31
C THR A 238 -5.36 31.15 40.11
N GLU A 239 -5.80 32.33 39.66
CA GLU A 239 -6.59 32.52 38.45
C GLU A 239 -5.91 31.87 37.22
N ASN A 240 -6.33 30.65 36.89
CA ASN A 240 -5.77 29.82 35.83
C ASN A 240 -6.40 30.15 34.47
N ALA A 241 -7.06 31.29 34.33
CA ALA A 241 -7.71 31.73 33.09
C ALA A 241 -6.73 32.23 32.02
N MET A 242 -5.44 32.46 32.33
CA MET A 242 -4.47 33.03 31.39
C MET A 242 -3.50 32.00 30.75
N ARG A 243 -3.60 30.69 31.09
CA ARG A 243 -2.71 29.66 30.54
C ARG A 243 -3.32 28.75 29.45
N ALA A 244 -4.63 28.85 29.22
CA ALA A 244 -5.29 28.10 28.16
C ALA A 244 -5.03 28.64 26.74
N ASP A 245 -4.52 29.88 26.62
CA ASP A 245 -4.25 30.56 25.34
C ASP A 245 -2.75 30.61 24.95
N ALA A 246 -1.87 29.92 25.69
CA ALA A 246 -0.46 29.93 25.35
C ALA A 246 -0.24 29.07 24.07
N ASP A 247 0.27 29.69 23.00
CA ASP A 247 0.62 29.02 21.77
C ASP A 247 1.58 27.84 22.06
N PRO A 248 1.15 26.58 21.82
CA PRO A 248 1.96 25.40 22.13
C PRO A 248 3.31 25.40 21.37
N ARG A 249 3.42 26.18 20.27
CA ARG A 249 4.66 26.34 19.52
C ARG A 249 5.74 27.10 20.26
N ALA A 250 5.37 28.04 21.15
CA ALA A 250 6.35 28.94 21.77
C ALA A 250 7.42 28.18 22.57
N GLY A 251 7.01 27.22 23.41
CA GLY A 251 7.95 26.37 24.17
C GLY A 251 8.83 25.49 23.29
N VAL A 252 8.26 24.93 22.23
CA VAL A 252 8.98 24.11 21.26
C VAL A 252 9.97 24.96 20.46
N ALA A 253 9.55 26.14 19.99
CA ALA A 253 10.39 27.09 19.25
C ALA A 253 11.62 27.52 20.06
N ALA A 254 11.40 27.89 21.33
CA ALA A 254 12.49 28.29 22.25
C ALA A 254 13.46 27.12 22.46
N ALA A 255 12.98 25.90 22.69
CA ALA A 255 13.81 24.73 22.94
C ALA A 255 14.60 24.28 21.70
N LEU A 256 14.00 24.40 20.52
CA LEU A 256 14.67 24.06 19.26
C LEU A 256 15.58 25.19 18.73
N GLY A 257 15.41 26.42 19.22
CA GLY A 257 16.14 27.60 18.74
C GLY A 257 15.69 28.04 17.34
N VAL A 258 14.40 27.89 17.03
CA VAL A 258 13.80 28.26 15.75
C VAL A 258 12.71 29.31 15.93
N PRO A 259 12.39 30.13 14.92
CA PRO A 259 11.26 31.04 14.97
C PRO A 259 9.93 30.28 15.13
N THR A 260 8.96 30.82 15.86
CA THR A 260 7.64 30.20 16.07
C THR A 260 6.92 29.97 14.73
N GLU A 261 7.13 30.83 13.76
CA GLU A 261 6.59 30.76 12.39
C GLU A 261 7.12 29.57 11.58
N ALA A 262 8.29 29.03 11.97
CA ALA A 262 8.85 27.80 11.37
C ALA A 262 8.14 26.53 11.85
N LEU A 263 7.26 26.65 12.85
CA LEU A 263 6.48 25.55 13.37
C LEU A 263 5.01 25.72 12.96
N SER A 264 4.36 24.62 12.63
CA SER A 264 2.93 24.58 12.36
C SER A 264 2.19 23.72 13.39
N ILE A 265 0.87 23.79 13.40
CA ILE A 265 0.01 22.98 14.28
C ILE A 265 -0.88 22.12 13.39
N ASP A 266 -0.91 20.82 13.68
CA ASP A 266 -1.87 19.88 13.11
C ASP A 266 -2.51 19.05 14.21
N ARG A 267 -3.86 19.13 14.31
CA ARG A 267 -4.67 18.38 15.29
C ARG A 267 -4.22 18.56 16.75
N GLY A 268 -3.67 19.72 17.08
CA GLY A 268 -3.19 20.06 18.44
C GLY A 268 -1.73 19.65 18.70
N ASP A 269 -1.07 18.96 17.78
CA ASP A 269 0.36 18.64 17.87
C ASP A 269 1.18 19.70 17.12
N VAL A 270 2.40 19.97 17.59
CA VAL A 270 3.35 20.87 16.92
C VAL A 270 4.11 20.09 15.87
N LEU A 271 4.24 20.66 14.67
CA LEU A 271 5.06 20.12 13.59
C LEU A 271 6.35 20.91 13.45
N ALA A 272 7.50 20.23 13.47
CA ALA A 272 8.82 20.77 13.23
C ALA A 272 9.53 20.01 12.10
N VAL A 273 10.27 20.69 11.25
CA VAL A 273 11.01 20.09 10.13
C VAL A 273 12.45 19.83 10.54
N PHE A 274 12.92 18.58 10.32
CA PHE A 274 14.32 18.20 10.53
C PHE A 274 14.93 17.64 9.23
N GLY A 275 16.21 17.87 9.02
CA GLY A 275 16.92 17.44 7.81
C GLY A 275 17.06 15.92 7.69
N ASP A 276 17.17 15.22 8.83
CA ASP A 276 17.32 13.78 8.91
C ASP A 276 16.90 13.24 10.29
N HIS A 277 16.96 11.93 10.47
CA HIS A 277 16.65 11.26 11.74
C HIS A 277 17.58 11.69 12.89
N ARG A 278 18.84 12.01 12.59
CA ARG A 278 19.81 12.43 13.60
C ARG A 278 19.47 13.84 14.10
N GLY A 279 19.17 14.76 13.19
CA GLY A 279 18.68 16.10 13.55
C GLY A 279 17.39 16.06 14.37
N ALA A 280 16.49 15.12 14.07
CA ALA A 280 15.27 14.92 14.86
C ALA A 280 15.60 14.38 16.27
N ALA A 281 16.51 13.41 16.40
CA ALA A 281 16.95 12.90 17.69
C ALA A 281 17.61 13.98 18.56
N ASP A 282 18.48 14.81 17.95
CA ASP A 282 19.11 15.95 18.62
C ASP A 282 18.07 17.01 19.01
N GLY A 283 17.03 17.21 18.19
CA GLY A 283 15.88 18.06 18.49
C GLY A 283 15.10 17.57 19.71
N LEU A 284 14.78 16.29 19.76
CA LEU A 284 14.10 15.65 20.91
C LEU A 284 14.94 15.81 22.20
N ALA A 285 16.23 15.58 22.13
CA ALA A 285 17.13 15.73 23.27
C ALA A 285 17.12 17.19 23.80
N ARG A 286 17.10 18.19 22.91
CA ARG A 286 16.99 19.62 23.29
C ARG A 286 15.64 19.92 23.95
N LEU A 287 14.53 19.42 23.39
CA LEU A 287 13.18 19.60 23.96
C LEU A 287 13.13 19.10 25.41
N ILE A 288 13.60 17.87 25.66
CA ILE A 288 13.62 17.27 26.99
C ILE A 288 14.58 18.03 27.92
N GLY A 289 15.78 18.40 27.43
CA GLY A 289 16.76 19.17 28.19
C GLY A 289 16.28 20.55 28.61
N GLN A 290 15.37 21.16 27.87
CA GLN A 290 14.74 22.45 28.20
C GLN A 290 13.43 22.29 29.00
N GLY A 291 13.12 21.07 29.46
CA GLY A 291 11.96 20.79 30.29
C GLY A 291 10.62 20.75 29.56
N VAL A 292 10.61 20.62 28.23
CA VAL A 292 9.39 20.42 27.47
C VAL A 292 8.91 18.98 27.70
N ALA A 293 7.68 18.84 28.23
CA ALA A 293 7.08 17.54 28.51
C ALA A 293 6.54 16.91 27.21
N VAL A 294 7.39 16.17 26.50
CA VAL A 294 7.04 15.49 25.25
C VAL A 294 6.39 14.15 25.55
N SER A 295 5.14 13.94 25.08
CA SER A 295 4.42 12.66 25.20
C SER A 295 4.48 11.79 23.95
N ALA A 296 4.74 12.39 22.76
CA ALA A 296 4.98 11.67 21.52
C ALA A 296 5.91 12.49 20.62
N PHE A 297 6.79 11.78 19.91
CA PHE A 297 7.69 12.36 18.93
C PHE A 297 7.87 11.34 17.78
N ALA A 298 7.31 11.64 16.63
CA ALA A 298 7.29 10.73 15.49
C ALA A 298 7.26 11.52 14.17
N PRO A 299 7.70 10.93 13.05
CA PRO A 299 7.46 11.51 11.74
C PRO A 299 5.98 11.85 11.54
N ALA A 300 5.69 13.03 11.01
CA ALA A 300 4.32 13.48 10.76
C ALA A 300 3.66 12.71 9.59
N GLN A 301 4.49 12.26 8.68
CA GLN A 301 4.12 11.46 7.52
C GLN A 301 5.09 10.30 7.36
N SER A 302 4.62 9.21 6.77
CA SER A 302 5.46 8.06 6.46
C SER A 302 6.45 8.37 5.32
N GLU A 303 7.47 7.52 5.15
CA GLU A 303 8.45 7.71 4.08
C GLU A 303 7.79 7.64 2.70
N LEU A 304 6.88 6.69 2.51
CA LEU A 304 6.14 6.54 1.26
C LEU A 304 5.19 7.71 1.01
N GLU A 305 4.53 8.23 2.06
CA GLU A 305 3.67 9.41 1.93
C GLU A 305 4.45 10.65 1.51
N GLN A 306 5.62 10.87 2.10
CA GLN A 306 6.48 12.00 1.72
C GLN A 306 7.02 11.86 0.30
N ALA A 307 7.52 10.69 -0.07
CA ALA A 307 7.97 10.41 -1.43
C ALA A 307 6.83 10.64 -2.45
N PHE A 308 5.63 10.19 -2.12
CA PHE A 308 4.46 10.35 -2.98
C PHE A 308 4.03 11.82 -3.13
N LEU A 309 3.99 12.59 -2.03
CA LEU A 309 3.62 14.01 -2.06
C LEU A 309 4.62 14.84 -2.85
N SER A 310 5.92 14.56 -2.69
CA SER A 310 6.96 15.27 -3.44
C SER A 310 6.91 14.99 -4.96
N LEU A 311 6.33 13.87 -5.39
CA LEU A 311 6.05 13.60 -6.80
C LEU A 311 4.89 14.45 -7.34
N GLY A 312 3.91 14.81 -6.48
CA GLY A 312 2.78 15.68 -6.85
C GLY A 312 3.16 17.16 -6.99
N ASP A 313 4.17 17.61 -6.23
CA ASP A 313 4.64 18.99 -6.22
C ASP A 313 5.69 19.32 -7.31
N SER A 314 6.15 18.31 -8.05
CA SER A 314 7.04 18.56 -9.20
C SER A 314 6.26 19.31 -10.28
N PRO A 315 6.67 20.54 -10.67
CA PRO A 315 5.98 21.29 -11.69
C PRO A 315 5.96 20.46 -12.98
N GLN A 316 4.76 20.17 -13.49
CA GLN A 316 4.61 19.63 -14.83
C GLN A 316 5.39 20.57 -15.74
N SER A 317 6.48 20.09 -16.34
CA SER A 317 7.19 20.84 -17.37
C SER A 317 6.15 21.16 -18.46
N GLU A 318 5.73 22.42 -18.48
CA GLU A 318 4.93 22.98 -19.56
C GLU A 318 5.65 22.67 -20.86
N GLY A 319 5.15 21.63 -21.55
CA GLY A 319 5.50 21.38 -22.93
C GLY A 319 5.02 22.55 -23.75
N SER A 320 5.94 23.50 -23.99
CA SER A 320 5.74 24.64 -24.85
C SER A 320 5.15 24.19 -26.15
N GLY A 321 3.94 24.71 -26.44
CA GLY A 321 3.38 24.70 -27.77
C GLY A 321 4.30 25.43 -28.73
N ARG A 322 4.49 24.86 -29.86
CA ARG A 322 4.50 25.51 -31.19
C ARG A 322 4.17 24.45 -32.24
#